data_eb8e49f80cc2263072b41b7fb6a79888
#
_entry.id   eb8e49f80cc2263072b41b7fb6a79888
#
_cell.length_a   1.000
_cell.length_b   1.000
_cell.length_c   1.000
_cell.angle_alpha   90.00
_cell.angle_beta   90.00
_cell.angle_gamma   90.00
#
_symmetry.space_group_name_H-M   'P 1'
#
loop_
_entity.id
_entity.type
_entity.pdbx_description
1 polymer ?
#
loop_
_entity_poly.entity_id
_entity_poly.type
_entity_poly.pdbx_seq_one_letter_code
_entity_poly.pdbx_strand_id
1 'polypeptide(L)'
;MHRRHRVWAAIDLEAFRSNLSFAQRIAKSAAVWPVLKANAYGHGALSLAKVCEAEGISCIGIGNSGEALELRAAGITTPLLVLGTVIDAELPDLLAHNVQVGVHSGGRARDLGQQAAAVGKMLGVHLKVDTGMGRLGVRPEAVV
;
A
#
# COMPACT_ATOMS: atom_id res chain seq x y z
N MET A 1 -16.17 -30.27 6.04
CA MET A 1 -15.09 -30.10 5.04
C MET A 1 -13.78 -30.55 5.68
N HIS A 2 -13.25 -31.74 5.36
CA HIS A 2 -12.01 -32.24 5.97
C HIS A 2 -10.82 -31.43 5.47
N ARG A 3 -10.20 -30.60 6.32
CA ARG A 3 -8.96 -29.90 6.00
C ARG A 3 -7.82 -30.91 5.94
N ARG A 4 -7.20 -31.04 4.78
CA ARG A 4 -6.03 -31.93 4.54
C ARG A 4 -4.71 -31.38 5.10
N HIS A 5 -4.75 -30.29 5.87
CA HIS A 5 -3.55 -29.63 6.40
C HIS A 5 -3.31 -30.04 7.86
N ARG A 6 -2.05 -30.37 8.20
CA ARG A 6 -1.64 -30.71 9.57
C ARG A 6 -1.59 -29.48 10.50
N VAL A 7 -1.39 -28.30 9.91
CA VAL A 7 -1.31 -27.02 10.61
C VAL A 7 -2.06 -25.96 9.81
N TRP A 8 -2.76 -25.09 10.48
CA TRP A 8 -3.43 -23.93 9.87
C TRP A 8 -3.38 -22.73 10.82
N ALA A 9 -3.45 -21.53 10.26
CA ALA A 9 -3.71 -20.31 11.00
C ALA A 9 -5.20 -19.94 10.83
N ALA A 10 -5.86 -19.62 11.92
CA ALA A 10 -7.21 -19.06 11.90
C ALA A 10 -7.10 -17.57 12.15
N ILE A 11 -7.57 -16.76 11.19
CA ILE A 11 -7.54 -15.29 11.29
C ILE A 11 -8.95 -14.81 11.64
N ASP A 12 -9.04 -14.09 12.76
CA ASP A 12 -10.28 -13.49 13.24
C ASP A 12 -10.43 -12.08 12.63
N LEU A 13 -11.34 -11.95 11.66
CA LEU A 13 -11.59 -10.69 10.96
C LEU A 13 -12.32 -9.67 11.86
N GLU A 14 -13.11 -10.11 12.83
CA GLU A 14 -13.78 -9.21 13.77
C GLU A 14 -12.80 -8.62 14.78
N ALA A 15 -11.80 -9.42 15.23
CA ALA A 15 -10.70 -8.91 16.03
C ALA A 15 -9.88 -7.86 15.25
N PHE A 16 -9.62 -8.11 13.96
CA PHE A 16 -8.96 -7.12 13.10
C PHE A 16 -9.78 -5.83 12.96
N ARG A 17 -11.09 -5.94 12.71
CA ARG A 17 -12.03 -4.80 12.63
C ARG A 17 -12.01 -3.98 13.93
N SER A 18 -12.09 -4.65 15.07
CA SER A 18 -12.06 -4.01 16.39
C SER A 18 -10.75 -3.26 16.62
N ASN A 19 -9.61 -3.85 16.24
CA ASN A 19 -8.30 -3.21 16.34
C ASN A 19 -8.17 -1.99 15.41
N LEU A 20 -8.71 -2.09 14.19
CA LEU A 20 -8.73 -0.98 13.25
C LEU A 20 -9.56 0.20 13.79
N SER A 21 -10.77 -0.07 14.29
CA SER A 21 -11.63 0.93 14.91
C SER A 21 -10.96 1.57 16.15
N PHE A 22 -10.24 0.78 16.92
CA PHE A 22 -9.48 1.29 18.07
C PHE A 22 -8.35 2.24 17.61
N ALA A 23 -7.58 1.85 16.59
CA ALA A 23 -6.54 2.70 16.02
C ALA A 23 -7.09 4.02 15.48
N GLN A 24 -8.22 3.99 14.77
CA GLN A 24 -8.91 5.19 14.27
C GLN A 24 -9.33 6.13 15.41
N ARG A 25 -9.87 5.60 16.51
CA ARG A 25 -10.23 6.43 17.69
C ARG A 25 -9.03 7.12 18.32
N ILE A 26 -7.89 6.42 18.41
CA ILE A 26 -6.65 7.02 18.96
C ILE A 26 -6.08 8.06 18.01
N ALA A 27 -6.13 7.81 16.71
CA ALA A 27 -5.63 8.72 15.69
C ALA A 27 -6.43 10.03 15.60
N LYS A 28 -7.63 10.07 16.17
CA LYS A 28 -8.54 11.25 16.17
C LYS A 28 -8.83 11.72 14.73
N SER A 29 -8.27 12.87 14.35
CA SER A 29 -8.44 13.46 13.01
C SER A 29 -7.48 12.92 11.96
N ALA A 30 -6.46 12.14 12.36
CA ALA A 30 -5.51 11.55 11.40
C ALA A 30 -6.11 10.31 10.74
N ALA A 31 -5.91 10.16 9.42
CA ALA A 31 -6.30 8.96 8.72
C ALA A 31 -5.39 7.78 9.12
N VAL A 32 -5.99 6.62 9.35
CA VAL A 32 -5.25 5.37 9.61
C VAL A 32 -5.15 4.60 8.30
N TRP A 33 -3.92 4.29 7.88
CA TRP A 33 -3.64 3.48 6.71
C TRP A 33 -3.02 2.15 7.12
N PRO A 34 -3.78 1.04 7.10
CA PRO A 34 -3.26 -0.29 7.37
C PRO A 34 -2.19 -0.69 6.36
N VAL A 35 -1.16 -1.40 6.82
CA VAL A 35 -0.11 -1.94 5.95
C VAL A 35 -0.29 -3.45 5.83
N LEU A 36 -0.64 -3.91 4.63
CA LEU A 36 -0.96 -5.30 4.32
C LEU A 36 0.08 -6.02 3.45
N LYS A 37 1.33 -5.53 3.45
CA LYS A 37 2.45 -6.15 2.71
C LYS A 37 2.74 -7.57 3.17
N ALA A 38 3.45 -8.36 2.34
CA ALA A 38 3.80 -9.75 2.61
C ALA A 38 2.57 -10.60 2.99
N ASN A 39 1.51 -10.51 2.16
CA ASN A 39 0.22 -11.14 2.40
C ASN A 39 -0.35 -10.79 3.80
N ALA A 40 -0.30 -9.50 4.15
CA ALA A 40 -0.65 -8.98 5.49
C ALA A 40 0.16 -9.67 6.60
N TYR A 41 1.47 -9.77 6.41
CA TYR A 41 2.38 -10.50 7.32
C TYR A 41 1.93 -11.94 7.57
N GLY A 42 1.40 -12.60 6.53
CA GLY A 42 0.88 -13.96 6.60
C GLY A 42 -0.57 -14.11 7.06
N HIS A 43 -1.27 -13.01 7.33
CA HIS A 43 -2.67 -13.04 7.80
C HIS A 43 -3.71 -13.08 6.67
N GLY A 44 -3.29 -12.95 5.40
CA GLY A 44 -4.20 -12.97 4.26
C GLY A 44 -4.64 -11.57 3.83
N ALA A 45 -3.84 -10.94 2.94
CA ALA A 45 -4.04 -9.55 2.53
C ALA A 45 -5.42 -9.28 1.94
N LEU A 46 -5.95 -10.17 1.11
CA LEU A 46 -7.25 -9.96 0.48
C LEU A 46 -8.40 -9.89 1.50
N SER A 47 -8.43 -10.81 2.47
CA SER A 47 -9.49 -10.82 3.49
C SER A 47 -9.46 -9.55 4.34
N LEU A 48 -8.25 -9.11 4.74
CA LEU A 48 -8.09 -7.89 5.52
C LEU A 48 -8.34 -6.63 4.68
N ALA A 49 -7.96 -6.61 3.40
CA ALA A 49 -8.27 -5.50 2.50
C ALA A 49 -9.78 -5.29 2.31
N LYS A 50 -10.55 -6.38 2.21
CA LYS A 50 -12.03 -6.30 2.17
C LYS A 50 -12.61 -5.70 3.45
N VAL A 51 -12.05 -6.03 4.61
CA VAL A 51 -12.45 -5.38 5.87
C VAL A 51 -12.10 -3.89 5.84
N CYS A 52 -10.88 -3.53 5.42
CA CYS A 52 -10.47 -2.13 5.29
C CYS A 52 -11.40 -1.33 4.37
N GLU A 53 -11.78 -1.91 3.24
CA GLU A 53 -12.71 -1.30 2.29
C GLU A 53 -14.11 -1.09 2.88
N ALA A 54 -14.64 -2.10 3.56
CA ALA A 54 -15.93 -2.03 4.25
C ALA A 54 -15.94 -0.98 5.38
N GLU A 55 -14.82 -0.77 6.05
CA GLU A 55 -14.63 0.23 7.10
C GLU A 55 -14.26 1.63 6.55
N GLY A 56 -14.28 1.83 5.24
CA GLY A 56 -14.03 3.12 4.61
C GLY A 56 -12.59 3.63 4.75
N ILE A 57 -11.61 2.73 4.84
CA ILE A 57 -10.20 3.10 4.89
C ILE A 57 -9.81 3.82 3.61
N SER A 58 -9.17 4.99 3.75
CA SER A 58 -8.84 5.87 2.65
C SER A 58 -7.61 5.44 1.84
N CYS A 59 -6.73 4.59 2.37
CA CYS A 59 -5.59 4.02 1.65
C CYS A 59 -5.03 2.80 2.38
N ILE A 60 -4.49 1.83 1.63
CA ILE A 60 -3.81 0.64 2.14
C ILE A 60 -2.36 0.65 1.65
N GLY A 61 -1.40 0.52 2.58
CA GLY A 61 0.01 0.36 2.27
C GLY A 61 0.34 -1.11 1.92
N ILE A 62 1.08 -1.31 0.83
CA ILE A 62 1.52 -2.62 0.36
C ILE A 62 3.02 -2.60 0.04
N GLY A 63 3.65 -3.77 -0.14
CA GLY A 63 5.09 -3.87 -0.28
C GLY A 63 5.60 -3.60 -1.69
N ASN A 64 4.93 -4.14 -2.71
CA ASN A 64 5.37 -4.10 -4.10
C ASN A 64 4.19 -4.04 -5.09
N SER A 65 4.50 -3.87 -6.37
CA SER A 65 3.52 -3.82 -7.45
C SER A 65 2.70 -5.11 -7.60
N GLY A 66 3.32 -6.27 -7.48
CA GLY A 66 2.63 -7.56 -7.58
C GLY A 66 1.50 -7.69 -6.56
N GLU A 67 1.76 -7.36 -5.29
CA GLU A 67 0.73 -7.35 -4.23
C GLU A 67 -0.42 -6.37 -4.56
N ALA A 68 -0.11 -5.21 -5.15
CA ALA A 68 -1.12 -4.25 -5.57
C ALA A 68 -2.03 -4.83 -6.65
N LEU A 69 -1.42 -5.42 -7.67
CA LEU A 69 -2.15 -5.98 -8.82
C LEU A 69 -3.00 -7.18 -8.40
N GLU A 70 -2.52 -8.02 -7.48
CA GLU A 70 -3.31 -9.11 -6.89
C GLU A 70 -4.57 -8.59 -6.20
N LEU A 71 -4.46 -7.54 -5.38
CA LEU A 71 -5.62 -6.93 -4.71
C LEU A 71 -6.56 -6.28 -5.73
N ARG A 72 -6.05 -5.61 -6.76
CA ARG A 72 -6.86 -5.03 -7.84
C ARG A 72 -7.60 -6.11 -8.65
N ALA A 73 -6.92 -7.19 -9.02
CA ALA A 73 -7.53 -8.34 -9.71
C ALA A 73 -8.63 -9.00 -8.88
N ALA A 74 -8.52 -8.96 -7.55
CA ALA A 74 -9.54 -9.44 -6.62
C ALA A 74 -10.66 -8.44 -6.33
N GLY A 75 -10.69 -7.27 -7.02
CA GLY A 75 -11.76 -6.29 -6.96
C GLY A 75 -11.63 -5.24 -5.87
N ILE A 76 -10.50 -5.15 -5.17
CA ILE A 76 -10.27 -4.07 -4.18
C ILE A 76 -10.16 -2.74 -4.90
N THR A 77 -10.98 -1.77 -4.52
CA THR A 77 -11.05 -0.41 -5.09
C THR A 77 -10.40 0.64 -4.20
N THR A 78 -10.28 0.38 -2.90
CA THR A 78 -9.57 1.25 -1.94
C THR A 78 -8.22 1.70 -2.51
N PRO A 79 -7.83 2.97 -2.42
CA PRO A 79 -6.52 3.45 -2.81
C PRO A 79 -5.38 2.59 -2.24
N LEU A 80 -4.41 2.25 -3.08
CA LEU A 80 -3.23 1.46 -2.71
C LEU A 80 -1.97 2.30 -2.86
N LEU A 81 -1.06 2.17 -1.89
CA LEU A 81 0.26 2.80 -1.89
C LEU A 81 1.35 1.74 -1.82
N VAL A 82 2.17 1.63 -2.86
CA VAL A 82 3.39 0.81 -2.84
C VAL A 82 4.45 1.51 -1.99
N LEU A 83 4.83 0.87 -0.89
CA LEU A 83 5.82 1.38 0.06
C LEU A 83 7.27 1.07 -0.33
N GLY A 84 7.46 0.06 -1.18
CA GLY A 84 8.75 -0.35 -1.71
C GLY A 84 9.19 0.50 -2.90
N THR A 85 10.34 0.13 -3.48
CA THR A 85 10.83 0.73 -4.72
C THR A 85 10.12 0.11 -5.91
N VAL A 86 9.69 0.95 -6.85
CA VAL A 86 9.08 0.56 -8.12
C VAL A 86 10.13 0.69 -9.23
N ILE A 87 10.21 -0.28 -10.12
CA ILE A 87 11.03 -0.23 -11.34
C ILE A 87 10.20 0.25 -12.54
N ASP A 88 10.87 0.73 -13.59
CA ASP A 88 10.17 1.33 -14.75
C ASP A 88 9.22 0.37 -15.45
N ALA A 89 9.58 -0.91 -15.51
CA ALA A 89 8.75 -1.94 -16.13
C ALA A 89 7.38 -2.17 -15.44
N GLU A 90 7.25 -1.78 -14.17
CA GLU A 90 6.02 -1.93 -13.39
C GLU A 90 5.06 -0.75 -13.55
N LEU A 91 5.58 0.40 -14.00
CA LEU A 91 4.84 1.65 -14.04
C LEU A 91 3.56 1.59 -14.90
N PRO A 92 3.55 0.99 -16.12
CA PRO A 92 2.34 0.91 -16.93
C PRO A 92 1.15 0.27 -16.21
N ASP A 93 1.39 -0.85 -15.50
CA ASP A 93 0.35 -1.56 -14.76
C ASP A 93 -0.12 -0.76 -13.54
N LEU A 94 0.79 -0.11 -12.82
CA LEU A 94 0.44 0.75 -11.69
C LEU A 94 -0.42 1.94 -12.13
N LEU A 95 -0.10 2.55 -13.27
CA LEU A 95 -0.90 3.62 -13.87
C LEU A 95 -2.27 3.12 -14.37
N ALA A 96 -2.33 1.92 -14.95
CA ALA A 96 -3.58 1.34 -15.41
C ALA A 96 -4.56 1.09 -14.25
N HIS A 97 -4.04 0.76 -13.07
CA HIS A 97 -4.81 0.38 -11.89
C HIS A 97 -4.88 1.47 -10.80
N ASN A 98 -4.46 2.70 -11.09
CA ASN A 98 -4.46 3.84 -10.17
C ASN A 98 -3.79 3.50 -8.82
N VAL A 99 -2.60 2.92 -8.88
CA VAL A 99 -1.79 2.59 -7.69
C VAL A 99 -0.80 3.72 -7.44
N GLN A 100 -0.75 4.22 -6.21
CA GLN A 100 0.19 5.25 -5.77
C GLN A 100 1.52 4.63 -5.39
N VAL A 101 2.61 5.41 -5.46
CA VAL A 101 3.96 4.90 -5.20
C VAL A 101 4.75 5.79 -4.25
N GLY A 102 5.57 5.15 -3.41
CA GLY A 102 6.58 5.84 -2.62
C GLY A 102 7.78 6.20 -3.49
N VAL A 103 8.25 7.44 -3.40
CA VAL A 103 9.49 7.91 -4.04
C VAL A 103 10.48 8.38 -2.99
N HIS A 104 11.76 8.19 -3.23
CA HIS A 104 12.83 8.48 -2.28
C HIS A 104 13.90 9.44 -2.84
N SER A 105 13.58 10.11 -3.94
CA SER A 105 14.37 11.21 -4.50
C SER A 105 13.52 12.05 -5.45
N GLY A 106 13.87 13.34 -5.57
CA GLY A 106 13.25 14.24 -6.54
C GLY A 106 13.54 13.83 -7.99
N GLY A 107 14.71 13.22 -8.26
CA GLY A 107 15.02 12.63 -9.56
C GLY A 107 14.02 11.54 -9.92
N ARG A 108 13.84 10.56 -9.05
CA ARG A 108 12.89 9.47 -9.28
C ARG A 108 11.45 9.95 -9.45
N ALA A 109 11.03 10.95 -8.67
CA ALA A 109 9.70 11.55 -8.83
C ALA A 109 9.52 12.17 -10.23
N ARG A 110 10.53 12.90 -10.74
CA ARG A 110 10.50 13.48 -12.08
C ARG A 110 10.46 12.42 -13.17
N ASP A 111 11.31 11.39 -13.07
CA ASP A 111 11.39 10.31 -14.07
C ASP A 111 10.04 9.59 -14.22
N LEU A 112 9.45 9.18 -13.11
CA LEU A 112 8.14 8.52 -13.10
C LEU A 112 7.03 9.47 -13.58
N GLY A 113 7.10 10.75 -13.19
CA GLY A 113 6.14 11.78 -13.64
C GLY A 113 6.20 12.01 -15.15
N GLN A 114 7.40 12.06 -15.76
CA GLN A 114 7.58 12.18 -17.21
C GLN A 114 7.02 10.97 -17.96
N GLN A 115 7.30 9.75 -17.47
CA GLN A 115 6.76 8.52 -18.05
C GLN A 115 5.23 8.48 -17.97
N ALA A 116 4.62 8.88 -16.84
CA ALA A 116 3.18 8.97 -16.71
C ALA A 116 2.57 10.00 -17.65
N ALA A 117 3.17 11.19 -17.75
CA ALA A 117 2.73 12.24 -18.65
C ALA A 117 2.80 11.84 -20.13
N ALA A 118 3.83 11.07 -20.54
CA ALA A 118 3.98 10.57 -21.90
C ALA A 118 2.82 9.69 -22.36
N VAL A 119 2.09 9.07 -21.42
CA VAL A 119 0.87 8.27 -21.68
C VAL A 119 -0.43 8.97 -21.27
N GLY A 120 -0.36 10.28 -21.01
CA GLY A 120 -1.53 11.11 -20.66
C GLY A 120 -2.13 10.78 -19.29
N LYS A 121 -1.34 10.22 -18.36
CA LYS A 121 -1.79 9.85 -17.02
C LYS A 121 -1.07 10.65 -15.93
N MET A 122 -1.70 10.72 -14.75
CA MET A 122 -1.09 11.24 -13.53
C MET A 122 -0.75 10.08 -12.61
N LEU A 123 0.43 10.16 -11.97
CA LEU A 123 0.86 9.21 -10.94
C LEU A 123 0.79 9.89 -9.57
N GLY A 124 0.07 9.28 -8.64
CA GLY A 124 0.12 9.68 -7.24
C GLY A 124 1.45 9.26 -6.61
N VAL A 125 2.20 10.22 -6.06
CA VAL A 125 3.51 9.93 -5.44
C VAL A 125 3.53 10.41 -3.98
N HIS A 126 4.22 9.64 -3.12
CA HIS A 126 4.49 9.99 -1.73
C HIS A 126 5.99 10.09 -1.54
N LEU A 127 6.49 11.28 -1.24
CA LEU A 127 7.90 11.47 -0.95
C LEU A 127 8.23 10.85 0.42
N LYS A 128 9.15 9.90 0.42
CA LYS A 128 9.68 9.32 1.65
C LYS A 128 10.79 10.19 2.21
N VAL A 129 10.67 10.55 3.47
CA VAL A 129 11.71 11.28 4.23
C VAL A 129 12.34 10.31 5.23
N ASP A 130 13.64 10.21 5.22
CA ASP A 130 14.39 9.39 6.19
C ASP A 130 14.64 10.23 7.46
N THR A 131 13.92 9.88 8.52
CA THR A 131 14.03 10.54 9.82
C THR A 131 14.89 9.73 10.81
N GLY A 132 15.72 8.80 10.31
CA GLY A 132 16.67 8.07 11.13
C GLY A 132 16.69 6.55 10.93
N MET A 133 15.78 5.98 10.13
CA MET A 133 15.79 4.53 9.84
C MET A 133 16.98 4.13 8.94
N GLY A 134 17.48 5.03 8.07
CA GLY A 134 18.66 4.80 7.24
C GLY A 134 18.47 3.77 6.12
N ARG A 135 17.24 3.61 5.58
CA ARG A 135 16.95 2.61 4.54
C ARG A 135 16.53 3.22 3.21
N LEU A 136 15.45 3.98 3.20
CA LEU A 136 14.88 4.64 2.02
C LEU A 136 14.35 6.01 2.42
N GLY A 137 14.51 6.98 1.55
CA GLY A 137 14.01 8.33 1.76
C GLY A 137 15.06 9.40 1.49
N VAL A 138 14.63 10.62 1.27
CA VAL A 138 15.49 11.79 1.25
C VAL A 138 15.78 12.21 2.69
N ARG A 139 16.97 12.80 2.91
CA ARG A 139 17.25 13.43 4.20
C ARG A 139 16.30 14.62 4.40
N PRO A 140 15.89 14.94 5.65
CA PRO A 140 14.99 16.08 5.90
C PRO A 140 15.48 17.39 5.28
N GLU A 141 16.80 17.64 5.28
CA GLU A 141 17.42 18.87 4.75
C GLU A 141 17.35 18.95 3.21
N ALA A 142 17.08 17.83 2.53
CA ALA A 142 16.95 17.77 1.06
C ALA A 142 15.48 17.80 0.60
N VAL A 143 14.54 18.00 1.50
CA VAL A 143 13.11 18.23 1.18
C VAL A 143 12.94 19.72 0.92
N VAL A 144 12.95 20.14 -0.36
CA VAL A 144 12.74 21.53 -0.80
C VAL A 144 11.55 21.60 -1.73
#